data_e81961bbf669a0b66646e4fb13c25957
#
_entry.id   e81961bbf669a0b66646e4fb13c25957
#
_cell.length_a   1.000
_cell.length_b   1.000
_cell.length_c   1.000
_cell.angle_alpha   90.00
_cell.angle_beta   90.00
_cell.angle_gamma   90.00
#
_symmetry.space_group_name_H-M   'P 1'
#
loop_
_entity.id
_entity.type
_entity.pdbx_description
1 polymer ?
#
loop_
_entity_poly.entity_id
_entity_poly.type
_entity_poly.pdbx_seq_one_letter_code
_entity_poly.pdbx_strand_id
1 'polypeptide(L)'
;SLGCSLIAGDALTYPETFYFIARKTAADLVRYTIPSIYEVFTHWGITEDYYHFNGQYNFFELYNKSRIYLIDAKYNPSDPMYERFGSMQMTRGWIEEGGEFIREAKTNLQASIGRWKNDVYKLAPKLLITCNPSNNFLYTDYYKPWKENKLPPWRRFVKALPQDNKTLPDTYIEGLLRNLTQSQIERLVFGNWEYDDDPNWLVDYDAVCDMFSNEFVLPTGNRFISTDLAGKGRDSWVVGTWDGMVCRIPIAKGFSEGKEMEEKIAKLATGLKVPRSSIVSDADGLGFYLESYLKGIREFHGGQSAIDSKTYNNIKSECAFKLAELINKRQIHIICSPEVQEKIKQEMTVLKSKNTNSAEQKRELISKDTMKQLLGRSPDFLDMLIMRMIFEIKPKATGMKSAKIIIPAKR
;
A
#
# COMPACT_ATOMS: atom_id res chain seq x y z
N SER A 1 -2.06 9.67 22.08
CA SER A 1 -0.94 9.68 21.13
C SER A 1 -0.05 10.90 21.36
N LEU A 2 1.29 10.70 21.31
CA LEU A 2 2.27 11.81 21.50
C LEU A 2 2.04 12.94 20.47
N GLY A 3 1.82 12.58 19.21
CA GLY A 3 1.57 13.58 18.15
C GLY A 3 0.32 14.41 18.41
N CYS A 4 -0.78 13.79 18.82
CA CYS A 4 -2.00 14.51 19.22
C CYS A 4 -1.73 15.44 20.39
N SER A 5 -1.01 14.98 21.42
CA SER A 5 -0.69 15.81 22.60
C SER A 5 0.16 17.03 22.23
N LEU A 6 1.16 16.88 21.36
CA LEU A 6 1.99 18.01 20.94
C LEU A 6 1.19 19.05 20.14
N ILE A 7 0.37 18.62 19.18
CA ILE A 7 -0.43 19.53 18.35
C ILE A 7 -1.54 20.19 19.19
N ALA A 8 -2.26 19.42 20.01
CA ALA A 8 -3.31 19.95 20.87
C ALA A 8 -2.74 20.92 21.92
N GLY A 9 -1.60 20.60 22.54
CA GLY A 9 -0.94 21.46 23.51
C GLY A 9 -0.49 22.80 22.92
N ASP A 10 0.11 22.78 21.73
CA ASP A 10 0.46 24.00 21.01
C ASP A 10 -0.81 24.82 20.70
N ALA A 11 -1.86 24.18 20.18
CA ALA A 11 -3.09 24.85 19.78
C ALA A 11 -3.85 25.49 20.97
N LEU A 12 -3.82 24.85 22.13
CA LEU A 12 -4.39 25.41 23.36
C LEU A 12 -3.59 26.59 23.92
N THR A 13 -2.27 26.53 23.76
CA THR A 13 -1.34 27.52 24.33
C THR A 13 -1.32 28.84 23.53
N TYR A 14 -1.41 28.73 22.18
CA TYR A 14 -1.25 29.88 21.28
C TYR A 14 -2.56 30.19 20.54
N PRO A 15 -3.31 31.22 20.93
CA PRO A 15 -4.59 31.56 20.31
C PRO A 15 -4.51 31.84 18.81
N GLU A 16 -5.58 31.50 18.10
CA GLU A 16 -5.77 31.77 16.67
C GLU A 16 -4.66 31.22 15.76
N THR A 17 -3.97 30.17 16.20
CA THR A 17 -2.95 29.46 15.41
C THR A 17 -3.53 28.26 14.66
N PHE A 18 -2.88 27.88 13.56
CA PHE A 18 -3.37 26.81 12.68
C PHE A 18 -2.36 25.69 12.59
N TYR A 19 -2.85 24.49 12.83
CA TYR A 19 -2.06 23.25 12.81
C TYR A 19 -2.68 22.28 11.84
N PHE A 20 -1.88 21.35 11.34
CA PHE A 20 -2.44 20.19 10.63
C PHE A 20 -1.96 18.88 11.22
N ILE A 21 -2.79 17.85 11.05
CA ILE A 21 -2.45 16.45 11.19
C ILE A 21 -2.77 15.79 9.86
N ALA A 22 -1.76 15.22 9.21
CA ALA A 22 -1.92 14.61 7.90
C ALA A 22 -1.76 13.09 7.98
N ARG A 23 -2.65 12.35 7.32
CA ARG A 23 -2.56 10.91 7.05
C ARG A 23 -2.76 10.61 5.57
N LYS A 24 -2.47 9.36 5.19
CA LYS A 24 -2.63 8.92 3.81
C LYS A 24 -4.06 9.04 3.32
N THR A 25 -5.05 8.67 4.13
CA THR A 25 -6.48 8.73 3.76
C THR A 25 -7.34 9.40 4.82
N ALA A 26 -8.48 9.99 4.38
CA ALA A 26 -9.49 10.52 5.28
C ALA A 26 -10.08 9.44 6.20
N ALA A 27 -10.21 8.21 5.71
CA ALA A 27 -10.72 7.08 6.49
C ALA A 27 -9.82 6.77 7.68
N ASP A 28 -8.48 6.87 7.52
CA ASP A 28 -7.52 6.64 8.60
C ASP A 28 -7.57 7.76 9.63
N LEU A 29 -7.77 9.01 9.21
CA LEU A 29 -8.01 10.14 10.12
C LEU A 29 -9.23 9.89 11.01
N VAL A 30 -10.35 9.48 10.41
CA VAL A 30 -11.59 9.20 11.15
C VAL A 30 -11.44 8.02 12.09
N ARG A 31 -10.78 6.95 11.65
CA ARG A 31 -10.68 5.71 12.40
C ARG A 31 -9.67 5.76 13.53
N TYR A 32 -8.55 6.44 13.37
CA TYR A 32 -7.41 6.37 14.29
C TYR A 32 -7.04 7.70 14.91
N THR A 33 -7.00 8.78 14.11
CA THR A 33 -6.50 10.07 14.58
C THR A 33 -7.53 10.82 15.41
N ILE A 34 -8.78 10.90 14.95
CA ILE A 34 -9.87 11.59 15.68
C ILE A 34 -10.11 10.97 17.06
N PRO A 35 -10.25 9.64 17.21
CA PRO A 35 -10.36 9.02 18.53
C PRO A 35 -9.18 9.32 19.44
N SER A 36 -7.95 9.34 18.91
CA SER A 36 -6.74 9.69 19.68
C SER A 36 -6.73 11.15 20.14
N ILE A 37 -7.32 12.07 19.36
CA ILE A 37 -7.46 13.48 19.80
C ILE A 37 -8.47 13.56 20.96
N TYR A 38 -9.62 12.90 20.85
CA TYR A 38 -10.60 12.86 21.92
C TYR A 38 -10.06 12.22 23.20
N GLU A 39 -9.27 11.15 23.07
CA GLU A 39 -8.58 10.54 24.21
C GLU A 39 -7.65 11.54 24.93
N VAL A 40 -6.86 12.31 24.18
CA VAL A 40 -6.01 13.36 24.72
C VAL A 40 -6.83 14.44 25.42
N PHE A 41 -7.91 14.90 24.81
CA PHE A 41 -8.80 15.91 25.41
C PHE A 41 -9.42 15.39 26.73
N THR A 42 -9.94 14.18 26.71
CA THR A 42 -10.48 13.53 27.91
C THR A 42 -9.44 13.41 29.01
N HIS A 43 -8.22 12.97 28.68
CA HIS A 43 -7.12 12.82 29.65
C HIS A 43 -6.70 14.16 30.28
N TRP A 44 -6.84 15.25 29.53
CA TRP A 44 -6.53 16.59 30.02
C TRP A 44 -7.72 17.31 30.66
N GLY A 45 -8.88 16.66 30.75
CA GLY A 45 -10.10 17.25 31.30
C GLY A 45 -10.70 18.36 30.43
N ILE A 46 -10.41 18.33 29.12
CA ILE A 46 -10.94 19.29 28.15
C ILE A 46 -12.33 18.80 27.74
N THR A 47 -13.37 19.55 28.10
CA THR A 47 -14.77 19.27 27.77
C THR A 47 -15.16 19.83 26.39
N GLU A 48 -16.32 19.38 25.89
CA GLU A 48 -16.85 19.84 24.60
C GLU A 48 -17.10 21.35 24.49
N ASP A 49 -17.19 22.05 25.60
CA ASP A 49 -17.27 23.53 25.64
C ASP A 49 -15.99 24.21 25.14
N TYR A 50 -14.87 23.51 25.14
CA TYR A 50 -13.56 24.04 24.75
C TYR A 50 -13.18 23.77 23.32
N TYR A 51 -13.92 22.90 22.60
CA TYR A 51 -13.65 22.59 21.20
C TYR A 51 -14.91 22.24 20.44
N HIS A 52 -14.86 22.47 19.13
CA HIS A 52 -15.91 22.03 18.19
C HIS A 52 -15.26 21.31 17.01
N PHE A 53 -15.74 20.11 16.68
CA PHE A 53 -15.31 19.40 15.49
C PHE A 53 -16.21 19.72 14.30
N ASN A 54 -15.66 20.35 13.27
CA ASN A 54 -16.34 20.59 12.00
C ASN A 54 -16.04 19.45 11.04
N GLY A 55 -16.98 18.50 10.92
CA GLY A 55 -16.84 17.33 10.06
C GLY A 55 -16.97 17.65 8.56
N GLN A 56 -17.55 18.80 8.17
CA GLN A 56 -17.63 19.21 6.77
C GLN A 56 -16.29 19.68 6.22
N TYR A 57 -15.52 20.39 7.04
CA TYR A 57 -14.22 20.94 6.67
C TYR A 57 -13.04 20.25 7.35
N ASN A 58 -13.31 19.17 8.08
CA ASN A 58 -12.31 18.32 8.74
C ASN A 58 -11.32 19.11 9.62
N PHE A 59 -11.81 19.89 10.58
CA PHE A 59 -10.95 20.53 11.58
C PHE A 59 -11.62 20.60 12.96
N PHE A 60 -10.78 20.61 14.01
CA PHE A 60 -11.18 21.03 15.35
C PHE A 60 -10.93 22.52 15.49
N GLU A 61 -11.92 23.28 15.95
CA GLU A 61 -11.77 24.65 16.41
C GLU A 61 -11.79 24.67 17.93
N LEU A 62 -10.78 25.27 18.54
CA LEU A 62 -10.68 25.39 19.99
C LEU A 62 -11.30 26.72 20.45
N TYR A 63 -11.61 26.82 21.76
CA TYR A 63 -12.21 28.00 22.39
C TYR A 63 -11.43 29.30 22.11
N ASN A 64 -10.11 29.20 21.95
CA ASN A 64 -9.21 30.32 21.63
C ASN A 64 -9.07 30.60 20.13
N LYS A 65 -9.94 30.06 19.29
CA LYS A 65 -9.97 30.18 17.82
C LYS A 65 -8.79 29.53 17.08
N SER A 66 -7.96 28.76 17.77
CA SER A 66 -6.98 27.93 17.09
C SER A 66 -7.65 26.75 16.41
N ARG A 67 -7.05 26.26 15.31
CA ARG A 67 -7.62 25.16 14.51
C ARG A 67 -6.61 24.07 14.27
N ILE A 68 -7.08 22.84 14.34
CA ILE A 68 -6.33 21.64 13.98
C ILE A 68 -7.01 21.02 12.77
N TYR A 69 -6.41 21.19 11.59
CA TYR A 69 -6.91 20.66 10.32
C TYR A 69 -6.48 19.21 10.17
N LEU A 70 -7.42 18.38 9.74
CA LEU A 70 -7.19 16.98 9.41
C LEU A 70 -7.04 16.86 7.89
N ILE A 71 -5.85 16.51 7.41
CA ILE A 71 -5.49 16.56 6.00
C ILE A 71 -5.33 15.15 5.44
N ASP A 72 -6.04 14.89 4.37
CA ASP A 72 -5.94 13.71 3.53
C ASP A 72 -4.84 13.92 2.48
N ALA A 73 -3.79 13.09 2.52
CA ALA A 73 -2.69 13.13 1.56
C ALA A 73 -2.81 12.03 0.48
N LYS A 74 -4.04 11.68 0.10
CA LYS A 74 -4.34 10.74 -0.96
C LYS A 74 -3.74 11.21 -2.30
N TYR A 75 -3.17 10.26 -3.05
CA TYR A 75 -2.66 10.54 -4.39
C TYR A 75 -3.78 10.97 -5.34
N ASN A 76 -3.52 12.01 -6.11
CA ASN A 76 -4.42 12.50 -7.13
C ASN A 76 -3.64 12.70 -8.44
N PRO A 77 -4.01 12.01 -9.55
CA PRO A 77 -3.35 12.17 -10.84
C PRO A 77 -3.39 13.57 -11.41
N SER A 78 -4.40 14.38 -11.05
CA SER A 78 -4.50 15.80 -11.47
C SER A 78 -3.60 16.71 -10.62
N ASP A 79 -3.05 16.21 -9.50
CA ASP A 79 -2.13 16.92 -8.61
C ASP A 79 -1.04 15.98 -8.10
N PRO A 80 -0.21 15.41 -8.99
CA PRO A 80 0.78 14.39 -8.63
C PRO A 80 1.89 14.95 -7.75
N MET A 81 2.10 16.25 -7.77
CA MET A 81 3.10 16.96 -6.96
C MET A 81 2.53 17.51 -5.64
N TYR A 82 1.24 17.27 -5.34
CA TYR A 82 0.56 17.75 -4.12
C TYR A 82 0.58 19.27 -3.93
N GLU A 83 0.52 20.02 -5.03
CA GLU A 83 0.54 21.49 -5.02
C GLU A 83 -0.62 22.10 -4.25
N ARG A 84 -1.74 21.36 -4.09
CA ARG A 84 -2.88 21.74 -3.24
C ARG A 84 -2.49 22.10 -1.80
N PHE A 85 -1.39 21.54 -1.29
CA PHE A 85 -0.90 21.85 0.06
C PHE A 85 -0.05 23.11 0.12
N GLY A 86 0.54 23.53 -1.00
CA GLY A 86 1.44 24.69 -1.04
C GLY A 86 0.75 26.04 -0.76
N SER A 87 -0.57 26.13 -0.97
CA SER A 87 -1.37 27.34 -0.67
C SER A 87 -1.77 27.46 0.81
N MET A 88 -1.65 26.41 1.59
CA MET A 88 -2.03 26.43 3.01
C MET A 88 -1.09 27.32 3.81
N GLN A 89 -1.63 27.91 4.89
CA GLN A 89 -0.87 28.74 5.83
C GLN A 89 -1.04 28.16 7.23
N MET A 90 0.02 27.47 7.69
CA MET A 90 0.00 26.73 8.94
C MET A 90 1.12 27.22 9.87
N THR A 91 0.90 27.12 11.18
CA THR A 91 1.90 27.41 12.21
C THR A 91 2.90 26.26 12.31
N ARG A 92 2.39 25.04 12.49
CA ARG A 92 3.15 23.79 12.60
C ARG A 92 2.31 22.64 12.08
N GLY A 93 2.91 21.46 11.95
CA GLY A 93 2.17 20.29 11.48
C GLY A 93 2.75 18.96 11.93
N TRP A 94 1.94 17.91 11.79
CA TRP A 94 2.30 16.55 12.05
C TRP A 94 1.85 15.65 10.91
N ILE A 95 2.77 14.81 10.40
CA ILE A 95 2.50 13.72 9.48
C ILE A 95 2.51 12.44 10.30
N GLU A 96 1.36 11.79 10.40
CA GLU A 96 1.20 10.49 11.04
C GLU A 96 1.37 9.39 9.99
N GLU A 97 2.08 8.32 10.35
CA GLU A 97 2.45 7.22 9.45
C GLU A 97 3.19 7.71 8.17
N GLY A 98 4.20 8.53 8.37
CA GLY A 98 4.99 9.13 7.29
C GLY A 98 5.62 8.12 6.32
N GLY A 99 5.74 6.84 6.71
CA GLY A 99 6.18 5.76 5.85
C GLY A 99 5.27 5.51 4.63
N GLU A 100 4.01 5.93 4.70
CA GLU A 100 3.03 5.82 3.62
C GLU A 100 3.05 7.01 2.65
N PHE A 101 3.84 8.05 2.93
CA PHE A 101 3.90 9.27 2.13
C PHE A 101 5.01 9.21 1.09
N ILE A 102 4.79 9.89 -0.03
CA ILE A 102 5.86 10.21 -0.96
C ILE A 102 6.54 11.52 -0.57
N ARG A 103 7.76 11.73 -1.10
CA ARG A 103 8.58 12.92 -0.79
C ARG A 103 7.88 14.24 -1.14
N GLU A 104 7.17 14.27 -2.26
CA GLU A 104 6.46 15.45 -2.80
C GLU A 104 5.36 15.90 -1.84
N ALA A 105 4.55 14.98 -1.34
CA ALA A 105 3.50 15.29 -0.36
C ALA A 105 4.09 15.90 0.92
N LYS A 106 5.15 15.25 1.49
CA LYS A 106 5.85 15.77 2.66
C LYS A 106 6.45 17.15 2.39
N THR A 107 7.04 17.38 1.22
CA THR A 107 7.70 18.65 0.88
C THR A 107 6.69 19.79 0.81
N ASN A 108 5.55 19.59 0.17
CA ASN A 108 4.50 20.61 0.08
C ASN A 108 3.81 20.86 1.42
N LEU A 109 3.57 19.84 2.23
CA LEU A 109 3.10 20.01 3.61
C LEU A 109 4.12 20.79 4.44
N GLN A 110 5.41 20.51 4.30
CA GLN A 110 6.45 21.26 5.00
C GLN A 110 6.52 22.72 4.55
N ALA A 111 6.31 23.01 3.26
CA ALA A 111 6.30 24.38 2.76
C ALA A 111 5.10 25.22 3.25
N SER A 112 4.05 24.59 3.77
CA SER A 112 2.88 25.27 4.32
C SER A 112 3.08 25.79 5.74
N ILE A 113 4.04 25.27 6.51
CA ILE A 113 4.26 25.64 7.91
C ILE A 113 5.13 26.90 8.05
N GLY A 114 5.01 27.58 9.19
CA GLY A 114 5.76 28.82 9.47
C GLY A 114 5.15 30.05 8.82
N ARG A 115 3.91 29.96 8.29
CA ARG A 115 3.25 31.02 7.52
C ARG A 115 2.05 31.65 8.23
N TRP A 116 1.73 31.18 9.45
CA TRP A 116 0.57 31.67 10.20
C TRP A 116 0.93 31.94 11.66
N LYS A 117 0.98 33.21 12.05
CA LYS A 117 1.25 33.72 13.41
C LYS A 117 2.55 33.21 14.09
N ASN A 118 3.48 32.66 13.33
CA ASN A 118 4.78 32.23 13.86
C ASN A 118 5.62 33.42 14.35
N ASP A 119 5.52 34.57 13.67
CA ASP A 119 6.14 35.84 14.02
C ASP A 119 5.57 36.42 15.31
N VAL A 120 4.23 36.37 15.46
CA VAL A 120 3.51 36.90 16.63
C VAL A 120 3.96 36.21 17.93
N TYR A 121 4.03 34.88 17.89
CA TYR A 121 4.39 34.07 19.06
C TYR A 121 5.86 33.64 19.08
N LYS A 122 6.67 34.10 18.11
CA LYS A 122 8.09 33.70 17.93
C LYS A 122 8.26 32.20 17.89
N LEU A 123 7.34 31.52 17.23
CA LEU A 123 7.32 30.06 17.10
C LEU A 123 8.17 29.61 15.91
N ALA A 124 9.17 28.77 16.17
CA ALA A 124 9.89 28.10 15.10
C ALA A 124 8.94 27.18 14.33
N PRO A 125 8.98 27.19 12.97
CA PRO A 125 8.28 26.20 12.16
C PRO A 125 8.75 24.80 12.53
N LYS A 126 7.82 23.88 12.81
CA LYS A 126 8.13 22.48 13.14
C LYS A 126 7.20 21.54 12.41
N LEU A 127 7.78 20.53 11.77
CA LEU A 127 7.08 19.39 11.22
C LEU A 127 7.48 18.16 12.02
N LEU A 128 6.52 17.56 12.72
CA LEU A 128 6.67 16.25 13.31
C LEU A 128 6.33 15.19 12.25
N ILE A 129 7.09 14.10 12.17
CA ILE A 129 6.77 12.94 11.36
C ILE A 129 6.91 11.71 12.26
N THR A 130 5.84 10.95 12.41
CA THR A 130 5.86 9.66 13.10
C THR A 130 5.71 8.55 12.08
N CYS A 131 6.49 7.49 12.22
CA CYS A 131 6.45 6.37 11.29
C CYS A 131 7.10 5.12 11.90
N ASN A 132 6.73 3.98 11.38
CA ASN A 132 7.54 2.79 11.48
C ASN A 132 8.71 2.86 10.47
N PRO A 133 9.81 2.12 10.68
CA PRO A 133 10.89 2.02 9.69
C PRO A 133 10.34 1.75 8.29
N SER A 134 10.78 2.52 7.29
CA SER A 134 10.27 2.47 5.92
C SER A 134 11.37 2.83 4.93
N ASN A 135 11.50 2.06 3.86
CA ASN A 135 12.51 2.20 2.80
C ASN A 135 12.11 3.25 1.75
N ASN A 136 11.79 4.46 2.21
CA ASN A 136 11.46 5.59 1.37
C ASN A 136 12.34 6.80 1.69
N PHE A 137 11.87 8.00 1.38
CA PHE A 137 12.60 9.25 1.68
C PHE A 137 12.94 9.42 3.18
N LEU A 138 12.22 8.77 4.09
CA LEU A 138 12.53 8.84 5.53
C LEU A 138 13.85 8.14 5.84
N TYR A 139 14.13 7.01 5.16
CA TYR A 139 15.43 6.34 5.27
C TYR A 139 16.55 7.24 4.75
N THR A 140 16.41 7.76 3.52
CA THR A 140 17.47 8.53 2.87
C THR A 140 17.71 9.91 3.46
N ASP A 141 16.65 10.59 3.93
CA ASP A 141 16.72 11.99 4.36
C ASP A 141 16.89 12.14 5.88
N TYR A 142 16.58 11.11 6.68
CA TYR A 142 16.59 11.17 8.14
C TYR A 142 17.42 10.05 8.78
N TYR A 143 17.08 8.78 8.56
CA TYR A 143 17.73 7.68 9.26
C TYR A 143 19.18 7.49 8.87
N LYS A 144 19.49 7.36 7.57
CA LYS A 144 20.86 7.15 7.08
C LYS A 144 21.79 8.29 7.45
N PRO A 145 21.42 9.57 7.22
CA PRO A 145 22.26 10.70 7.69
C PRO A 145 22.42 10.75 9.21
N TRP A 146 21.40 10.38 9.98
CA TRP A 146 21.49 10.30 11.44
C TRP A 146 22.50 9.22 11.86
N LYS A 147 22.41 8.00 11.28
CA LYS A 147 23.32 6.89 11.55
C LYS A 147 24.78 7.24 11.22
N GLU A 148 24.99 8.01 10.15
CA GLU A 148 26.31 8.47 9.71
C GLU A 148 26.78 9.75 10.42
N ASN A 149 26.04 10.27 11.43
CA ASN A 149 26.31 11.55 12.10
C ASN A 149 26.39 12.76 11.15
N LYS A 150 25.63 12.71 10.04
CA LYS A 150 25.56 13.75 8.99
C LYS A 150 24.19 14.44 8.94
N LEU A 151 23.30 14.20 9.92
CA LEU A 151 21.99 14.82 9.90
C LEU A 151 22.11 16.33 10.12
N PRO A 152 21.51 17.16 9.24
CA PRO A 152 21.58 18.61 9.37
C PRO A 152 21.03 19.10 10.74
N PRO A 153 21.57 20.20 11.31
CA PRO A 153 21.22 20.66 12.67
C PRO A 153 19.75 21.05 12.84
N TRP A 154 19.04 21.38 11.74
CA TRP A 154 17.61 21.68 11.75
C TRP A 154 16.70 20.43 11.68
N ARG A 155 17.27 19.23 11.54
CA ARG A 155 16.57 17.96 11.62
C ARG A 155 16.91 17.20 12.88
N ARG A 156 15.94 16.47 13.40
CA ARG A 156 16.13 15.54 14.52
C ARG A 156 15.56 14.20 14.13
N PHE A 157 16.24 13.14 14.50
CA PHE A 157 15.75 11.78 14.43
C PHE A 157 15.72 11.20 15.84
N VAL A 158 14.56 10.66 16.23
CA VAL A 158 14.37 10.04 17.55
C VAL A 158 13.89 8.62 17.30
N LYS A 159 14.68 7.65 17.73
CA LYS A 159 14.27 6.24 17.74
C LYS A 159 13.40 6.03 18.98
N ALA A 160 12.18 5.54 18.77
CA ALA A 160 11.26 5.15 19.84
C ALA A 160 10.79 3.72 19.57
N LEU A 161 10.84 2.88 20.58
CA LEU A 161 10.52 1.46 20.50
C LEU A 161 9.33 1.13 21.40
N PRO A 162 8.61 0.03 21.18
CA PRO A 162 7.56 -0.44 22.07
C PRO A 162 8.04 -0.54 23.53
N GLN A 163 9.28 -0.94 23.75
CA GLN A 163 9.90 -1.07 25.07
C GLN A 163 10.07 0.28 25.82
N ASP A 164 10.08 1.40 25.09
CA ASP A 164 10.17 2.73 25.69
C ASP A 164 8.82 3.19 26.25
N ASN A 165 7.73 2.55 25.85
CA ASN A 165 6.38 2.86 26.31
C ASN A 165 6.04 2.09 27.60
N LYS A 166 6.22 2.74 28.74
CA LYS A 166 5.97 2.17 30.07
C LYS A 166 4.48 1.87 30.37
N THR A 167 3.56 2.30 29.52
CA THR A 167 2.12 2.03 29.70
C THR A 167 1.66 0.74 29.02
N LEU A 168 2.51 0.15 28.18
CA LEU A 168 2.21 -1.13 27.55
C LEU A 168 2.40 -2.27 28.55
N PRO A 169 1.48 -3.27 28.58
CA PRO A 169 1.67 -4.46 29.40
C PRO A 169 2.85 -5.30 28.86
N ASP A 170 3.56 -6.00 29.74
CA ASP A 170 4.70 -6.86 29.34
C ASP A 170 4.31 -7.91 28.30
N THR A 171 3.09 -8.43 28.41
CA THR A 171 2.51 -9.40 27.45
C THR A 171 2.35 -8.86 26.02
N TYR A 172 2.35 -7.53 25.84
CA TYR A 172 2.22 -6.93 24.51
C TYR A 172 3.42 -7.26 23.60
N ILE A 173 4.63 -7.04 24.11
CA ILE A 173 5.87 -7.31 23.36
C ILE A 173 6.01 -8.82 23.09
N GLU A 174 5.71 -9.66 24.10
CA GLU A 174 5.68 -11.13 23.91
C GLU A 174 4.68 -11.53 22.82
N GLY A 175 3.50 -10.92 22.79
CA GLY A 175 2.49 -11.14 21.75
C GLY A 175 2.99 -10.80 20.36
N LEU A 176 3.71 -9.66 20.21
CA LEU A 176 4.33 -9.29 18.93
C LEU A 176 5.39 -10.32 18.49
N LEU A 177 6.27 -10.73 19.41
CA LEU A 177 7.33 -11.70 19.12
C LEU A 177 6.81 -13.09 18.71
N ARG A 178 5.62 -13.49 19.22
CA ARG A 178 5.01 -14.78 18.89
C ARG A 178 4.22 -14.76 17.56
N ASN A 179 3.66 -13.62 17.19
CA ASN A 179 2.69 -13.54 16.10
C ASN A 179 3.25 -12.88 14.82
N LEU A 180 4.35 -12.15 14.92
CA LEU A 180 4.96 -11.47 13.77
C LEU A 180 6.03 -12.33 13.11
N THR A 181 6.25 -12.10 11.81
CA THR A 181 7.39 -12.66 11.08
C THR A 181 8.69 -12.03 11.56
N GLN A 182 9.83 -12.67 11.32
CA GLN A 182 11.14 -12.15 11.72
C GLN A 182 11.38 -10.73 11.17
N SER A 183 11.05 -10.49 9.90
CA SER A 183 11.17 -9.15 9.27
C SER A 183 10.29 -8.10 9.95
N GLN A 184 9.06 -8.47 10.34
CA GLN A 184 8.18 -7.58 11.10
C GLN A 184 8.69 -7.32 12.52
N ILE A 185 9.27 -8.31 13.18
CA ILE A 185 9.90 -8.18 14.49
C ILE A 185 11.06 -7.17 14.42
N GLU A 186 11.96 -7.35 13.44
CA GLU A 186 13.08 -6.42 13.22
C GLU A 186 12.58 -4.99 13.02
N ARG A 187 11.56 -4.81 12.19
CA ARG A 187 10.98 -3.52 11.87
C ARG A 187 10.24 -2.89 13.03
N LEU A 188 9.26 -3.61 13.60
CA LEU A 188 8.25 -3.03 14.52
C LEU A 188 8.68 -3.12 15.98
N VAL A 189 9.46 -4.14 16.38
CA VAL A 189 9.89 -4.33 17.76
C VAL A 189 11.27 -3.73 18.00
N PHE A 190 12.22 -3.97 17.08
CA PHE A 190 13.59 -3.48 17.21
C PHE A 190 13.85 -2.16 16.48
N GLY A 191 12.89 -1.69 15.69
CA GLY A 191 13.02 -0.44 14.94
C GLY A 191 14.20 -0.46 13.98
N ASN A 192 14.45 -1.60 13.35
CA ASN A 192 15.50 -1.77 12.36
C ASN A 192 15.06 -1.15 11.03
N TRP A 193 15.79 -0.15 10.57
CA TRP A 193 15.53 0.53 9.29
C TRP A 193 16.21 -0.14 8.11
N GLU A 194 17.13 -1.05 8.37
CA GLU A 194 17.89 -1.80 7.37
C GLU A 194 17.34 -3.21 7.18
N TYR A 195 16.07 -3.42 7.60
CA TYR A 195 15.43 -4.73 7.51
C TYR A 195 15.21 -5.18 6.07
N ASP A 196 15.24 -4.26 5.10
CA ASP A 196 14.96 -4.56 3.70
C ASP A 196 15.49 -3.45 2.76
N ASP A 197 16.82 -3.31 2.68
CA ASP A 197 17.47 -2.66 1.52
C ASP A 197 17.62 -3.68 0.38
N ASP A 198 16.53 -4.42 0.09
CA ASP A 198 16.59 -5.41 -0.97
C ASP A 198 16.33 -4.72 -2.33
N PRO A 199 17.39 -4.51 -3.15
CA PRO A 199 17.25 -3.92 -4.48
C PRO A 199 16.39 -4.77 -5.42
N ASN A 200 15.98 -5.96 -4.95
CA ASN A 200 15.11 -6.89 -5.67
C ASN A 200 13.64 -6.55 -5.53
N TRP A 201 13.24 -5.62 -4.68
CA TRP A 201 11.84 -5.24 -4.54
C TRP A 201 11.31 -4.65 -5.84
N LEU A 202 10.13 -5.13 -6.27
CA LEU A 202 9.54 -4.73 -7.54
C LEU A 202 8.57 -3.54 -7.41
N VAL A 203 8.13 -3.22 -6.19
CA VAL A 203 7.09 -2.21 -5.94
C VAL A 203 7.53 -1.17 -4.90
N ASP A 204 7.15 0.06 -5.13
CA ASP A 204 7.31 1.15 -4.17
C ASP A 204 6.22 1.04 -3.09
N TYR A 205 6.59 1.15 -1.83
CA TYR A 205 5.66 0.95 -0.71
C TYR A 205 4.51 1.97 -0.70
N ASP A 206 4.78 3.23 -1.04
CA ASP A 206 3.76 4.26 -1.19
C ASP A 206 2.78 3.94 -2.32
N ALA A 207 3.26 3.35 -3.44
CA ALA A 207 2.40 2.89 -4.52
C ALA A 207 1.52 1.70 -4.10
N VAL A 208 2.04 0.81 -3.24
CA VAL A 208 1.24 -0.26 -2.61
C VAL A 208 0.14 0.34 -1.73
N CYS A 209 0.44 1.36 -0.93
CA CYS A 209 -0.57 2.04 -0.11
C CYS A 209 -1.62 2.77 -0.98
N ASP A 210 -1.19 3.36 -2.10
CA ASP A 210 -2.08 4.04 -3.04
C ASP A 210 -3.10 3.10 -3.68
N MET A 211 -2.81 1.80 -3.85
CA MET A 211 -3.79 0.85 -4.41
C MET A 211 -5.15 0.87 -3.71
N PHE A 212 -5.20 1.21 -2.44
CA PHE A 212 -6.43 1.21 -1.63
C PHE A 212 -7.17 2.56 -1.66
N SER A 213 -6.59 3.58 -2.29
CA SER A 213 -7.15 4.92 -2.39
C SER A 213 -7.21 5.48 -3.81
N ASN A 214 -6.85 4.71 -4.83
CA ASN A 214 -6.83 5.12 -6.24
C ASN A 214 -8.23 5.19 -6.88
N GLU A 215 -9.17 5.94 -6.30
CA GLU A 215 -10.55 6.05 -6.79
C GLU A 215 -10.68 6.61 -8.23
N PHE A 216 -9.62 7.22 -8.76
CA PHE A 216 -9.54 7.67 -10.14
C PHE A 216 -9.38 6.52 -11.15
N VAL A 217 -9.00 5.33 -10.71
CA VAL A 217 -9.02 4.12 -11.56
C VAL A 217 -10.47 3.69 -11.70
N LEU A 218 -11.05 3.92 -12.86
CA LEU A 218 -12.46 3.69 -13.10
C LEU A 218 -12.71 2.30 -13.71
N PRO A 219 -13.89 1.71 -13.43
CA PRO A 219 -14.34 0.51 -14.12
C PRO A 219 -14.42 0.72 -15.63
N THR A 220 -14.04 -0.30 -16.42
CA THR A 220 -14.05 -0.24 -17.89
C THR A 220 -15.17 -1.07 -18.54
N GLY A 221 -15.89 -1.86 -17.74
CA GLY A 221 -16.86 -2.85 -18.22
C GLY A 221 -16.23 -4.20 -18.59
N ASN A 222 -14.91 -4.30 -18.71
CA ASN A 222 -14.20 -5.56 -18.93
C ASN A 222 -14.02 -6.28 -17.60
N ARG A 223 -14.76 -7.37 -17.42
CA ARG A 223 -14.85 -8.06 -16.14
C ARG A 223 -14.09 -9.37 -16.13
N PHE A 224 -13.40 -9.61 -14.97
CA PHE A 224 -12.61 -10.81 -14.78
C PHE A 224 -12.80 -11.36 -13.36
N ILE A 225 -12.43 -12.61 -13.16
CA ILE A 225 -12.27 -13.23 -11.83
C ILE A 225 -10.90 -13.88 -11.80
N SER A 226 -10.15 -13.64 -10.72
CA SER A 226 -8.94 -14.39 -10.40
C SER A 226 -9.08 -15.02 -9.02
N THR A 227 -8.67 -16.28 -8.87
CA THR A 227 -8.84 -17.01 -7.62
C THR A 227 -7.64 -17.89 -7.33
N ASP A 228 -7.16 -17.80 -6.08
CA ASP A 228 -6.23 -18.76 -5.50
C ASP A 228 -6.99 -19.67 -4.54
N LEU A 229 -6.98 -20.97 -4.81
CA LEU A 229 -7.77 -21.97 -4.11
C LEU A 229 -6.95 -22.58 -2.98
N ALA A 230 -7.48 -22.55 -1.76
CA ALA A 230 -6.85 -23.19 -0.61
C ALA A 230 -7.39 -24.60 -0.38
N GLY A 231 -6.45 -25.53 -0.20
CA GLY A 231 -6.74 -26.89 0.28
C GLY A 231 -6.84 -26.96 1.80
N LYS A 232 -6.84 -28.20 2.33
CA LYS A 232 -6.73 -28.46 3.76
C LYS A 232 -5.37 -27.95 4.25
N GLY A 233 -5.36 -26.90 5.08
CA GLY A 233 -4.13 -26.31 5.61
C GLY A 233 -4.31 -24.90 6.13
N ARG A 234 -3.20 -24.14 6.18
CA ARG A 234 -3.15 -22.74 6.64
C ARG A 234 -3.36 -21.71 5.50
N ASP A 235 -3.48 -22.16 4.25
CA ASP A 235 -3.65 -21.30 3.10
C ASP A 235 -5.08 -20.76 3.05
N SER A 236 -5.28 -19.59 2.44
CA SER A 236 -6.58 -18.92 2.36
C SER A 236 -7.13 -19.00 0.93
N TRP A 237 -8.41 -19.35 0.80
CA TRP A 237 -9.11 -19.17 -0.46
C TRP A 237 -9.41 -17.70 -0.69
N VAL A 238 -8.88 -17.15 -1.76
CA VAL A 238 -9.03 -15.75 -2.14
C VAL A 238 -9.65 -15.64 -3.53
N VAL A 239 -10.66 -14.78 -3.65
CA VAL A 239 -11.30 -14.46 -4.94
C VAL A 239 -11.25 -12.95 -5.14
N GLY A 240 -10.66 -12.53 -6.25
CA GLY A 240 -10.72 -11.16 -6.77
C GLY A 240 -11.72 -11.06 -7.92
N THR A 241 -12.67 -10.14 -7.82
CA THR A 241 -13.56 -9.75 -8.93
C THR A 241 -13.12 -8.41 -9.47
N TRP A 242 -12.98 -8.31 -10.78
CA TRP A 242 -12.37 -7.17 -11.44
C TRP A 242 -13.32 -6.54 -12.46
N ASP A 243 -13.25 -5.20 -12.53
CA ASP A 243 -13.81 -4.42 -13.64
C ASP A 243 -12.71 -3.49 -14.16
N GLY A 244 -12.08 -3.84 -15.27
CA GLY A 244 -10.79 -3.26 -15.65
C GLY A 244 -9.70 -3.56 -14.62
N MET A 245 -9.15 -2.52 -14.00
CA MET A 245 -8.16 -2.59 -12.92
C MET A 245 -8.74 -2.24 -11.55
N VAL A 246 -10.06 -2.15 -11.41
CA VAL A 246 -10.73 -2.05 -10.12
C VAL A 246 -11.00 -3.45 -9.60
N CYS A 247 -10.39 -3.81 -8.48
CA CYS A 247 -10.52 -5.11 -7.81
C CYS A 247 -11.39 -5.01 -6.57
N ARG A 248 -12.32 -5.97 -6.39
CA ARG A 248 -13.02 -6.23 -5.13
C ARG A 248 -12.71 -7.63 -4.66
N ILE A 249 -12.62 -7.84 -3.37
CA ILE A 249 -12.29 -9.13 -2.77
C ILE A 249 -13.51 -9.67 -2.00
N PRO A 250 -14.46 -10.32 -2.68
CA PRO A 250 -15.67 -10.82 -2.06
C PRO A 250 -15.46 -12.05 -1.18
N ILE A 251 -14.37 -12.79 -1.39
CA ILE A 251 -14.03 -14.00 -0.63
C ILE A 251 -12.57 -13.94 -0.22
N ALA A 252 -12.34 -14.02 1.09
CA ALA A 252 -11.03 -14.17 1.71
C ALA A 252 -11.22 -14.99 2.98
N LYS A 253 -11.16 -16.31 2.89
CA LYS A 253 -11.38 -17.21 4.04
C LYS A 253 -10.43 -18.40 3.98
N GLY A 254 -10.25 -19.04 5.12
CA GLY A 254 -9.54 -20.32 5.21
C GLY A 254 -10.19 -21.40 4.36
N PHE A 255 -9.90 -22.62 4.67
CA PHE A 255 -10.37 -23.81 3.95
C PHE A 255 -11.84 -23.75 3.48
N SER A 256 -12.09 -24.25 2.28
CA SER A 256 -13.43 -24.51 1.71
C SER A 256 -13.44 -25.83 0.96
N GLU A 257 -14.61 -26.48 0.92
CA GLU A 257 -14.81 -27.67 0.09
C GLU A 257 -14.90 -27.30 -1.39
N GLY A 258 -14.38 -28.19 -2.27
CA GLY A 258 -14.30 -27.92 -3.72
C GLY A 258 -15.65 -27.56 -4.35
N LYS A 259 -16.75 -28.21 -3.92
CA LYS A 259 -18.10 -27.91 -4.39
C LYS A 259 -18.58 -26.51 -4.00
N GLU A 260 -18.27 -26.08 -2.78
CA GLU A 260 -18.61 -24.73 -2.31
C GLU A 260 -17.87 -23.67 -3.13
N MET A 261 -16.60 -23.92 -3.46
CA MET A 261 -15.77 -23.01 -4.27
C MET A 261 -16.36 -22.86 -5.67
N GLU A 262 -16.73 -23.97 -6.32
CA GLU A 262 -17.37 -24.00 -7.64
C GLU A 262 -18.67 -23.19 -7.66
N GLU A 263 -19.62 -23.52 -6.76
CA GLU A 263 -20.92 -22.87 -6.69
C GLU A 263 -20.79 -21.35 -6.47
N LYS A 264 -19.89 -20.92 -5.60
CA LYS A 264 -19.67 -19.50 -5.33
C LYS A 264 -19.03 -18.75 -6.47
N ILE A 265 -18.02 -19.34 -7.14
CA ILE A 265 -17.40 -18.73 -8.33
C ILE A 265 -18.40 -18.67 -9.48
N ALA A 266 -19.18 -19.73 -9.72
CA ALA A 266 -20.22 -19.74 -10.73
C ALA A 266 -21.29 -18.67 -10.49
N LYS A 267 -21.73 -18.51 -9.23
CA LYS A 267 -22.69 -17.48 -8.83
C LYS A 267 -22.12 -16.06 -9.02
N LEU A 268 -20.86 -15.83 -8.64
CA LEU A 268 -20.18 -14.55 -8.87
C LEU A 268 -20.06 -14.26 -10.37
N ALA A 269 -19.62 -15.22 -11.17
CA ALA A 269 -19.47 -15.08 -12.61
C ALA A 269 -20.80 -14.74 -13.29
N THR A 270 -21.88 -15.42 -12.92
CA THR A 270 -23.23 -15.17 -13.46
C THR A 270 -23.73 -13.77 -13.03
N GLY A 271 -23.66 -13.47 -11.74
CA GLY A 271 -24.14 -12.19 -11.21
C GLY A 271 -23.39 -10.97 -11.76
N LEU A 272 -22.09 -11.11 -12.00
CA LEU A 272 -21.24 -10.07 -12.57
C LEU A 272 -21.13 -10.14 -14.10
N LYS A 273 -21.78 -11.11 -14.75
CA LYS A 273 -21.70 -11.33 -16.20
C LYS A 273 -20.24 -11.50 -16.68
N VAL A 274 -19.43 -12.27 -15.95
CA VAL A 274 -18.06 -12.59 -16.33
C VAL A 274 -18.05 -13.83 -17.21
N PRO A 275 -17.55 -13.77 -18.45
CA PRO A 275 -17.43 -14.95 -19.30
C PRO A 275 -16.39 -15.92 -18.71
N ARG A 276 -16.58 -17.22 -18.91
CA ARG A 276 -15.66 -18.24 -18.36
C ARG A 276 -14.22 -18.04 -18.81
N SER A 277 -14.00 -17.64 -20.05
CA SER A 277 -12.67 -17.31 -20.59
C SER A 277 -11.96 -16.14 -19.88
N SER A 278 -12.68 -15.37 -19.06
CA SER A 278 -12.17 -14.27 -18.24
C SER A 278 -12.03 -14.65 -16.75
N ILE A 279 -12.14 -15.92 -16.42
CA ILE A 279 -11.87 -16.48 -15.10
C ILE A 279 -10.51 -17.17 -15.15
N VAL A 280 -9.64 -16.91 -14.18
CA VAL A 280 -8.34 -17.56 -14.04
C VAL A 280 -8.18 -18.19 -12.65
N SER A 281 -7.64 -19.40 -12.61
CA SER A 281 -7.33 -20.14 -11.39
C SER A 281 -5.97 -20.83 -11.50
N ASP A 282 -5.27 -20.98 -10.36
CA ASP A 282 -4.04 -21.78 -10.29
C ASP A 282 -4.37 -23.25 -10.63
N ALA A 283 -3.65 -23.82 -11.59
CA ALA A 283 -3.85 -25.20 -12.03
C ALA A 283 -2.77 -26.16 -11.48
N ASP A 284 -1.71 -25.64 -10.85
CA ASP A 284 -0.63 -26.46 -10.29
C ASP A 284 -0.99 -27.08 -8.92
N GLY A 285 -2.24 -26.87 -8.45
CA GLY A 285 -2.78 -27.36 -7.18
C GLY A 285 -4.24 -27.80 -7.28
N LEU A 286 -5.06 -27.36 -6.33
CA LEU A 286 -6.50 -27.68 -6.29
C LEU A 286 -7.30 -27.04 -7.45
N GLY A 287 -6.74 -26.07 -8.13
CA GLY A 287 -7.37 -25.41 -9.26
C GLY A 287 -7.67 -26.33 -10.46
N PHE A 288 -6.96 -27.45 -10.60
CA PHE A 288 -7.27 -28.50 -11.57
C PHE A 288 -8.72 -29.02 -11.44
N TYR A 289 -9.23 -29.10 -10.22
CA TYR A 289 -10.62 -29.49 -10.00
C TYR A 289 -11.61 -28.43 -10.46
N LEU A 290 -11.28 -27.15 -10.37
CA LEU A 290 -12.19 -26.08 -10.76
C LEU A 290 -12.47 -26.09 -12.28
N GLU A 291 -11.47 -26.33 -13.11
CA GLU A 291 -11.63 -26.46 -14.56
C GLU A 291 -12.57 -27.61 -14.93
N SER A 292 -12.46 -28.74 -14.23
CA SER A 292 -13.34 -29.91 -14.46
C SER A 292 -14.83 -29.59 -14.27
N TYR A 293 -15.17 -28.66 -13.39
CA TYR A 293 -16.55 -28.25 -13.11
C TYR A 293 -16.96 -26.97 -13.86
N LEU A 294 -16.04 -26.02 -14.03
CA LEU A 294 -16.26 -24.75 -14.71
C LEU A 294 -15.51 -24.71 -16.05
N LYS A 295 -15.87 -25.64 -16.98
CA LYS A 295 -15.20 -25.73 -18.27
C LYS A 295 -15.06 -24.40 -18.99
N GLY A 296 -13.85 -24.15 -19.53
CA GLY A 296 -13.51 -22.96 -20.30
C GLY A 296 -12.98 -21.80 -19.48
N ILE A 297 -12.66 -22.02 -18.20
CA ILE A 297 -11.85 -21.07 -17.45
C ILE A 297 -10.39 -21.16 -17.89
N ARG A 298 -9.60 -20.14 -17.58
CA ARG A 298 -8.18 -20.12 -17.90
C ARG A 298 -7.38 -20.75 -16.78
N GLU A 299 -6.68 -21.80 -17.10
CA GLU A 299 -5.70 -22.41 -16.19
C GLU A 299 -4.42 -21.58 -16.14
N PHE A 300 -3.89 -21.37 -14.94
CA PHE A 300 -2.63 -20.71 -14.72
C PHE A 300 -1.59 -21.70 -14.23
N HIS A 301 -0.63 -22.03 -15.08
CA HIS A 301 0.52 -22.87 -14.75
C HIS A 301 1.75 -21.96 -14.57
N GLY A 302 2.05 -21.60 -13.34
CA GLY A 302 3.06 -20.60 -13.03
C GLY A 302 4.46 -20.89 -13.59
N GLY A 303 4.81 -22.18 -13.72
CA GLY A 303 6.07 -22.66 -14.28
C GLY A 303 6.16 -22.67 -15.80
N GLN A 304 5.05 -22.47 -16.54
CA GLN A 304 5.07 -22.43 -18.02
C GLN A 304 5.98 -21.32 -18.56
N SER A 305 6.42 -21.50 -19.82
CA SER A 305 7.22 -20.49 -20.52
C SER A 305 6.49 -19.14 -20.59
N ALA A 306 7.20 -18.06 -20.30
CA ALA A 306 6.72 -16.70 -20.45
C ALA A 306 6.32 -16.40 -21.91
N ILE A 307 5.38 -15.50 -22.15
CA ILE A 307 5.03 -14.98 -23.48
C ILE A 307 6.25 -14.25 -24.06
N ASP A 308 6.88 -13.37 -23.27
CA ASP A 308 8.20 -12.78 -23.59
C ASP A 308 9.31 -13.65 -22.97
N SER A 309 9.50 -14.85 -23.51
CA SER A 309 10.50 -15.80 -23.03
C SER A 309 11.95 -15.36 -23.17
N LYS A 310 12.22 -14.23 -23.85
CA LYS A 310 13.53 -13.61 -23.90
C LYS A 310 13.82 -12.80 -22.63
N THR A 311 12.81 -12.15 -22.09
CA THR A 311 12.95 -11.24 -20.93
C THR A 311 12.66 -11.97 -19.60
N TYR A 312 11.70 -12.89 -19.57
CA TYR A 312 11.23 -13.53 -18.34
C TYR A 312 11.47 -15.05 -18.35
N ASN A 313 11.71 -15.62 -17.16
CA ASN A 313 11.98 -17.04 -16.99
C ASN A 313 10.73 -17.91 -17.16
N ASN A 314 9.60 -17.48 -16.60
CA ASN A 314 8.32 -18.17 -16.64
C ASN A 314 7.16 -17.18 -16.65
N ILE A 315 5.93 -17.71 -16.87
CA ILE A 315 4.72 -16.90 -16.97
C ILE A 315 4.38 -16.20 -15.64
N LYS A 316 4.63 -16.85 -14.49
CA LYS A 316 4.41 -16.24 -13.18
C LYS A 316 5.28 -15.00 -12.99
N SER A 317 6.54 -15.08 -13.39
CA SER A 317 7.45 -13.94 -13.34
C SER A 317 6.98 -12.80 -14.25
N GLU A 318 6.59 -13.08 -15.50
CA GLU A 318 6.08 -12.06 -16.42
C GLU A 318 4.84 -11.36 -15.85
N CYS A 319 3.89 -12.10 -15.32
CA CYS A 319 2.70 -11.56 -14.66
C CYS A 319 3.06 -10.73 -13.41
N ALA A 320 4.01 -11.18 -12.60
CA ALA A 320 4.44 -10.47 -11.39
C ALA A 320 5.10 -9.12 -11.72
N PHE A 321 5.96 -9.08 -12.73
CA PHE A 321 6.57 -7.83 -13.19
C PHE A 321 5.53 -6.89 -13.82
N LYS A 322 4.51 -7.44 -14.50
CA LYS A 322 3.38 -6.65 -15.02
C LYS A 322 2.54 -6.07 -13.90
N LEU A 323 2.27 -6.85 -12.85
CA LEU A 323 1.59 -6.37 -11.64
C LEU A 323 2.36 -5.22 -11.00
N ALA A 324 3.66 -5.39 -10.79
CA ALA A 324 4.53 -4.37 -10.22
C ALA A 324 4.54 -3.08 -11.05
N GLU A 325 4.61 -3.19 -12.38
CA GLU A 325 4.52 -2.04 -13.29
C GLU A 325 3.22 -1.25 -13.07
N LEU A 326 2.09 -1.93 -13.01
CA LEU A 326 0.78 -1.30 -12.85
C LEU A 326 0.60 -0.67 -11.46
N ILE A 327 1.13 -1.31 -10.40
CA ILE A 327 1.15 -0.77 -9.05
C ILE A 327 1.96 0.53 -9.00
N ASN A 328 3.21 0.51 -9.48
CA ASN A 328 4.10 1.66 -9.44
C ASN A 328 3.57 2.84 -10.28
N LYS A 329 2.82 2.53 -11.35
CA LYS A 329 2.09 3.54 -12.14
C LYS A 329 0.74 3.96 -11.54
N ARG A 330 0.37 3.43 -10.36
CA ARG A 330 -0.89 3.73 -9.68
C ARG A 330 -2.15 3.43 -10.51
N GLN A 331 -2.07 2.37 -11.31
CA GLN A 331 -3.15 1.97 -12.25
C GLN A 331 -4.06 0.88 -11.70
N ILE A 332 -3.92 0.51 -10.42
CA ILE A 332 -4.76 -0.49 -9.75
C ILE A 332 -5.50 0.17 -8.58
N HIS A 333 -6.78 -0.17 -8.42
CA HIS A 333 -7.58 0.17 -7.25
C HIS A 333 -8.18 -1.08 -6.62
N ILE A 334 -7.87 -1.33 -5.34
CA ILE A 334 -8.35 -2.49 -4.59
C ILE A 334 -9.31 -2.03 -3.48
N ILE A 335 -10.54 -2.52 -3.52
CA ILE A 335 -11.59 -2.21 -2.56
C ILE A 335 -11.81 -3.44 -1.68
N CYS A 336 -11.39 -3.39 -0.43
CA CYS A 336 -11.51 -4.48 0.52
C CYS A 336 -11.54 -3.97 1.98
N SER A 337 -11.74 -4.87 2.95
CA SER A 337 -11.68 -4.50 4.36
C SER A 337 -10.26 -4.13 4.80
N PRO A 338 -10.10 -3.35 5.89
CA PRO A 338 -8.78 -2.99 6.41
C PRO A 338 -7.90 -4.20 6.78
N GLU A 339 -8.51 -5.26 7.30
CA GLU A 339 -7.79 -6.49 7.64
C GLU A 339 -7.20 -7.16 6.40
N VAL A 340 -7.92 -7.10 5.27
CA VAL A 340 -7.45 -7.60 3.97
C VAL A 340 -6.40 -6.67 3.39
N GLN A 341 -6.55 -5.35 3.54
CA GLN A 341 -5.53 -4.38 3.10
C GLN A 341 -4.17 -4.67 3.76
N GLU A 342 -4.16 -4.87 5.07
CA GLU A 342 -2.92 -5.16 5.80
C GLU A 342 -2.28 -6.49 5.35
N LYS A 343 -3.09 -7.52 5.09
CA LYS A 343 -2.58 -8.79 4.55
C LYS A 343 -1.95 -8.60 3.16
N ILE A 344 -2.59 -7.84 2.28
CA ILE A 344 -2.06 -7.54 0.94
C ILE A 344 -0.76 -6.73 1.06
N LYS A 345 -0.71 -5.69 1.89
CA LYS A 345 0.52 -4.91 2.14
C LYS A 345 1.67 -5.81 2.60
N GLN A 346 1.40 -6.74 3.53
CA GLN A 346 2.40 -7.71 3.98
C GLN A 346 2.88 -8.63 2.84
N GLU A 347 1.97 -9.13 2.02
CA GLU A 347 2.34 -10.01 0.91
C GLU A 347 3.09 -9.28 -0.21
N MET A 348 2.85 -7.98 -0.42
CA MET A 348 3.63 -7.17 -1.34
C MET A 348 5.11 -7.06 -0.93
N THR A 349 5.45 -7.26 0.34
CA THR A 349 6.85 -7.26 0.79
C THR A 349 7.69 -8.40 0.22
N VAL A 350 7.08 -9.44 -0.29
CA VAL A 350 7.76 -10.57 -0.94
C VAL A 350 7.62 -10.56 -2.47
N LEU A 351 7.08 -9.51 -3.06
CA LEU A 351 7.09 -9.30 -4.51
C LEU A 351 8.48 -8.84 -4.94
N LYS A 352 9.42 -9.78 -5.02
CA LYS A 352 10.84 -9.54 -5.24
C LYS A 352 11.38 -10.29 -6.45
N SER A 353 12.32 -9.66 -7.17
CA SER A 353 13.11 -10.34 -8.20
C SER A 353 14.16 -11.26 -7.55
N LYS A 354 14.44 -12.38 -8.17
CA LYS A 354 15.52 -13.27 -7.76
C LYS A 354 16.90 -12.69 -8.12
N ASN A 355 16.99 -11.96 -9.23
CA ASN A 355 18.24 -11.48 -9.81
C ASN A 355 18.12 -9.98 -10.14
N THR A 356 18.96 -9.13 -9.52
CA THR A 356 18.92 -7.68 -9.72
C THR A 356 19.87 -7.14 -10.80
N ASN A 357 20.93 -7.84 -11.16
CA ASN A 357 22.11 -7.16 -11.75
C ASN A 357 22.78 -7.82 -12.93
N SER A 358 22.15 -8.71 -13.68
CA SER A 358 22.75 -9.15 -14.93
C SER A 358 21.86 -8.88 -16.12
N ALA A 359 22.32 -8.00 -17.02
CA ALA A 359 21.69 -7.77 -18.33
C ALA A 359 21.57 -9.06 -19.18
N GLU A 360 22.25 -10.11 -18.77
CA GLU A 360 22.30 -11.42 -19.44
C GLU A 360 21.34 -12.46 -18.84
N GLN A 361 20.77 -12.23 -17.65
CA GLN A 361 19.85 -13.18 -17.02
C GLN A 361 18.39 -12.77 -17.20
N LYS A 362 17.54 -13.77 -17.48
CA LYS A 362 16.09 -13.54 -17.53
C LYS A 362 15.55 -13.10 -16.17
N ARG A 363 14.59 -12.20 -16.19
CA ARG A 363 13.90 -11.74 -14.99
C ARG A 363 13.10 -12.89 -14.38
N GLU A 364 13.30 -13.12 -13.10
CA GLU A 364 12.66 -14.20 -12.36
C GLU A 364 12.17 -13.71 -11.00
N LEU A 365 10.97 -14.13 -10.61
CA LEU A 365 10.44 -13.89 -9.27
C LEU A 365 11.10 -14.87 -8.28
N ILE A 366 11.27 -14.48 -7.02
CA ILE A 366 11.71 -15.41 -5.97
C ILE A 366 10.73 -16.58 -5.86
N SER A 367 11.21 -17.74 -5.41
CA SER A 367 10.38 -18.95 -5.34
C SER A 367 9.24 -18.81 -4.32
N LYS A 368 8.13 -19.55 -4.52
CA LYS A 368 7.01 -19.60 -3.57
C LYS A 368 7.46 -20.06 -2.19
N ASP A 369 8.42 -20.98 -2.10
CA ASP A 369 8.97 -21.45 -0.82
C ASP A 369 9.75 -20.34 -0.09
N THR A 370 10.53 -19.56 -0.82
CA THR A 370 11.20 -18.38 -0.26
C THR A 370 10.18 -17.35 0.24
N MET A 371 9.10 -17.08 -0.52
CA MET A 371 8.02 -16.19 -0.09
C MET A 371 7.35 -16.69 1.20
N LYS A 372 7.04 -18.00 1.26
CA LYS A 372 6.47 -18.64 2.46
C LYS A 372 7.38 -18.54 3.67
N GLN A 373 8.69 -18.73 3.49
CA GLN A 373 9.66 -18.56 4.57
C GLN A 373 9.71 -17.14 5.11
N LEU A 374 9.70 -16.13 4.21
CA LEU A 374 9.74 -14.72 4.59
C LEU A 374 8.44 -14.25 5.26
N LEU A 375 7.27 -14.74 4.80
CA LEU A 375 5.96 -14.35 5.32
C LEU A 375 5.48 -15.19 6.51
N GLY A 376 6.01 -16.39 6.67
CA GLY A 376 5.47 -17.39 7.61
C GLY A 376 4.17 -18.05 7.16
N ARG A 377 3.64 -17.71 5.97
CA ARG A 377 2.41 -18.23 5.35
C ARG A 377 2.46 -18.11 3.82
N SER A 378 1.48 -18.70 3.16
CA SER A 378 1.32 -18.57 1.70
C SER A 378 0.93 -17.13 1.31
N PRO A 379 1.42 -16.59 0.17
CA PRO A 379 1.06 -15.28 -0.35
C PRO A 379 -0.21 -15.34 -1.23
N ASP A 380 -1.33 -15.80 -0.68
CA ASP A 380 -2.55 -16.16 -1.44
C ASP A 380 -3.19 -14.94 -2.15
N PHE A 381 -3.16 -13.76 -1.52
CA PHE A 381 -3.63 -12.52 -2.15
C PHE A 381 -2.71 -12.09 -3.29
N LEU A 382 -1.41 -12.17 -3.09
CA LEU A 382 -0.42 -11.83 -4.11
C LEU A 382 -0.53 -12.80 -5.31
N ASP A 383 -0.68 -14.10 -5.07
CA ASP A 383 -0.87 -15.09 -6.13
C ASP A 383 -2.15 -14.81 -6.94
N MET A 384 -3.27 -14.47 -6.27
CA MET A 384 -4.51 -14.06 -6.92
C MET A 384 -4.34 -12.80 -7.80
N LEU A 385 -3.58 -11.80 -7.32
CA LEU A 385 -3.29 -10.57 -8.07
C LEU A 385 -2.36 -10.83 -9.27
N ILE A 386 -1.33 -11.67 -9.10
CA ILE A 386 -0.42 -12.07 -10.17
C ILE A 386 -1.16 -12.80 -11.28
N MET A 387 -2.02 -13.76 -10.95
CA MET A 387 -2.77 -14.53 -11.95
C MET A 387 -3.66 -13.65 -12.83
N ARG A 388 -4.27 -12.59 -12.28
CA ARG A 388 -5.07 -11.64 -13.06
C ARG A 388 -4.29 -11.01 -14.21
N MET A 389 -2.99 -10.83 -14.04
CA MET A 389 -2.14 -10.18 -15.04
C MET A 389 -1.98 -10.99 -16.33
N ILE A 390 -2.35 -12.27 -16.34
CA ILE A 390 -2.35 -13.10 -17.55
C ILE A 390 -3.21 -12.52 -18.69
N PHE A 391 -4.21 -11.70 -18.35
CA PHE A 391 -5.07 -11.04 -19.33
C PHE A 391 -4.47 -9.72 -19.85
N GLU A 392 -3.41 -9.20 -19.20
CA GLU A 392 -2.76 -7.94 -19.54
C GLU A 392 -1.47 -8.11 -20.34
N ILE A 393 -0.87 -9.30 -20.30
CA ILE A 393 0.33 -9.60 -21.08
C ILE A 393 -0.07 -10.03 -22.48
N LYS A 394 0.60 -9.44 -23.48
CA LYS A 394 0.37 -9.71 -24.89
C LYS A 394 1.69 -10.06 -25.59
N PRO A 395 1.68 -10.95 -26.59
CA PRO A 395 2.85 -11.14 -27.44
C PRO A 395 3.31 -9.79 -28.01
N LYS A 396 4.61 -9.51 -27.95
CA LYS A 396 5.16 -8.35 -28.68
C LYS A 396 4.81 -8.54 -30.16
N ALA A 397 4.15 -7.56 -30.78
CA ALA A 397 3.93 -7.56 -32.20
C ALA A 397 5.29 -7.69 -32.89
N THR A 398 5.57 -8.86 -33.44
CA THR A 398 6.70 -9.04 -34.35
C THR A 398 6.42 -8.13 -35.53
N GLY A 399 7.25 -7.07 -35.68
CA GLY A 399 7.09 -6.12 -36.78
C GLY A 399 6.90 -6.89 -38.07
N MET A 400 5.80 -6.63 -38.78
CA MET A 400 5.58 -7.12 -40.14
C MET A 400 6.82 -6.72 -40.94
N LYS A 401 7.64 -7.69 -41.34
CA LYS A 401 8.60 -7.47 -42.42
C LYS A 401 7.78 -7.01 -43.60
N SER A 402 7.92 -5.74 -43.98
CA SER A 402 7.30 -5.23 -45.20
C SER A 402 7.70 -6.16 -46.34
N ALA A 403 6.74 -6.89 -46.91
CA ALA A 403 6.94 -7.63 -48.14
C ALA A 403 7.24 -6.60 -49.21
N LYS A 404 8.47 -6.61 -49.75
CA LYS A 404 8.81 -5.84 -50.96
C LYS A 404 7.95 -6.41 -52.08
N ILE A 405 6.95 -5.65 -52.54
CA ILE A 405 6.21 -5.96 -53.75
C ILE A 405 7.20 -5.69 -54.89
N ILE A 406 7.70 -6.78 -55.50
CA ILE A 406 8.46 -6.72 -56.73
C ILE A 406 7.45 -6.52 -57.84
N ILE A 407 7.34 -5.32 -58.38
CA ILE A 407 6.54 -5.04 -59.57
C ILE A 407 7.40 -5.48 -60.78
N PRO A 408 6.98 -6.46 -61.58
CA PRO A 408 7.72 -6.83 -62.77
C PRO A 408 7.64 -5.70 -63.78
N ALA A 409 8.81 -5.31 -64.33
CA ALA A 409 8.91 -4.34 -65.41
C ALA A 409 8.20 -4.87 -66.64
N LYS A 410 7.25 -4.12 -67.20
CA LYS A 410 6.66 -4.39 -68.53
C LYS A 410 7.76 -4.23 -69.58
N ARG A 411 7.91 -5.28 -70.40
CA ARG A 411 8.59 -5.25 -71.70
C ARG A 411 7.74 -4.56 -72.75
#